data_8d169d0791c34c9fa6429b89405b51ae
#
_entry.id   8d169d0791c34c9fa6429b89405b51ae
#
_cell.length_a   1.000
_cell.length_b   1.000
_cell.length_c   1.000
_cell.angle_alpha   90.00
_cell.angle_beta   90.00
_cell.angle_gamma   90.00
#
_symmetry.space_group_name_H-M   'P 1'
#
loop_
_entity.id
_entity.type
_entity.pdbx_description
1 polymer ?
#
loop_
_entity_poly.entity_id
_entity_poly.type
_entity_poly.pdbx_seq_one_letter_code
_entity_poly.pdbx_strand_id
1 'polypeptide(L)'
;MKKITTLVSLCLSILCNAQNASVEKSVLGIQTGFLGIWAHNESRLSNKIALRSEIGFDAGYQSGFFYPEDVFFLAPVFTLEPRFYYNLNKRNSKSKVITNNSGNFISIKTSYTPDWLVIANVKDISIISEISFIPSFGIRRNIGTHFNYEAGFGFGYKYIFAKAAGYSKNESEAIGNIHLRIGYVF
;
A
#
# COMPACT_ATOMS: atom_id res chain seq x y z
N MET A 1 -32.75 46.61 -9.43
CA MET A 1 -33.09 45.17 -9.16
C MET A 1 -32.32 44.21 -10.08
N LYS A 2 -32.28 44.39 -11.42
CA LYS A 2 -31.57 43.46 -12.35
C LYS A 2 -30.08 43.23 -12.02
N LYS A 3 -29.34 44.25 -11.56
CA LYS A 3 -27.92 44.14 -11.21
C LYS A 3 -27.67 43.28 -9.95
N ILE A 4 -28.58 43.31 -8.97
CA ILE A 4 -28.48 42.50 -7.73
C ILE A 4 -28.78 41.05 -8.04
N THR A 5 -29.77 40.75 -8.90
CA THR A 5 -30.09 39.37 -9.33
C THR A 5 -28.93 38.74 -10.08
N THR A 6 -28.22 39.50 -10.92
CA THR A 6 -27.06 39.02 -11.65
C THR A 6 -25.89 38.72 -10.70
N LEU A 7 -25.67 39.55 -9.67
CA LEU A 7 -24.62 39.35 -8.67
C LEU A 7 -24.88 38.10 -7.79
N VAL A 8 -26.14 37.91 -7.37
CA VAL A 8 -26.56 36.73 -6.60
C VAL A 8 -26.43 35.45 -7.43
N SER A 9 -26.81 35.48 -8.72
CA SER A 9 -26.65 34.35 -9.63
C SER A 9 -25.18 34.01 -9.85
N LEU A 10 -24.30 35.01 -9.93
CA LEU A 10 -22.83 34.78 -10.06
C LEU A 10 -22.23 34.19 -8.78
N CYS A 11 -22.69 34.64 -7.60
CA CYS A 11 -22.26 34.07 -6.32
C CYS A 11 -22.72 32.61 -6.13
N LEU A 12 -23.93 32.27 -6.56
CA LEU A 12 -24.47 30.91 -6.50
C LEU A 12 -23.71 29.95 -7.43
N SER A 13 -23.27 30.42 -8.60
CA SER A 13 -22.46 29.58 -9.53
C SER A 13 -21.07 29.25 -9.00
N ILE A 14 -20.49 30.09 -8.12
CA ILE A 14 -19.20 29.84 -7.47
C ILE A 14 -19.32 28.76 -6.39
N LEU A 15 -20.49 28.61 -5.76
CA LEU A 15 -20.71 27.57 -4.73
C LEU A 15 -20.93 26.16 -5.29
N CYS A 16 -21.25 26.03 -6.58
CA CYS A 16 -21.49 24.73 -7.21
C CYS A 16 -20.21 23.89 -7.53
N ASN A 17 -19.00 24.42 -7.31
CA ASN A 17 -17.76 23.72 -7.65
C ASN A 17 -17.06 23.01 -6.49
N ALA A 18 -17.73 22.82 -5.34
CA ALA A 18 -17.08 22.34 -4.11
C ALA A 18 -17.27 20.85 -3.81
N GLN A 19 -17.61 20.00 -4.77
CA GLN A 19 -17.48 18.54 -4.56
C GLN A 19 -16.03 18.10 -4.82
N ASN A 20 -15.17 18.39 -3.85
CA ASN A 20 -13.83 17.81 -3.85
C ASN A 20 -13.93 16.29 -3.69
N ALA A 21 -13.44 15.58 -4.69
CA ALA A 21 -13.27 14.13 -4.59
C ALA A 21 -12.40 13.79 -3.37
N SER A 22 -12.82 12.84 -2.58
CA SER A 22 -12.07 12.41 -1.41
C SER A 22 -11.87 10.90 -1.41
N VAL A 23 -10.86 10.45 -0.67
CA VAL A 23 -10.70 9.03 -0.35
C VAL A 23 -11.91 8.55 0.46
N GLU A 24 -12.22 7.26 0.38
CA GLU A 24 -13.28 6.61 1.14
C GLU A 24 -13.01 6.66 2.64
N LYS A 25 -14.06 6.65 3.47
CA LYS A 25 -13.91 6.63 4.94
C LYS A 25 -13.12 5.42 5.40
N SER A 26 -13.43 4.26 4.84
CA SER A 26 -12.75 2.99 5.08
C SER A 26 -12.87 2.10 3.83
N VAL A 27 -11.80 1.41 3.48
CA VAL A 27 -11.77 0.40 2.41
C VAL A 27 -11.12 -0.86 2.97
N LEU A 28 -11.95 -1.84 3.28
CA LEU A 28 -11.52 -3.15 3.78
C LEU A 28 -11.42 -4.13 2.61
N GLY A 29 -10.34 -4.91 2.55
CA GLY A 29 -10.17 -5.88 1.49
C GLY A 29 -9.06 -6.88 1.73
N ILE A 30 -8.94 -7.83 0.79
CA ILE A 30 -7.87 -8.80 0.72
C ILE A 30 -7.19 -8.64 -0.64
N GLN A 31 -5.89 -8.68 -0.66
CA GLN A 31 -5.10 -8.65 -1.89
C GLN A 31 -4.14 -9.82 -1.94
N THR A 32 -3.91 -10.34 -3.13
CA THR A 32 -2.84 -11.28 -3.44
C THR A 32 -1.99 -10.73 -4.57
N GLY A 33 -0.76 -11.18 -4.64
CA GLY A 33 0.18 -10.81 -5.68
C GLY A 33 1.27 -11.86 -5.81
N PHE A 34 2.27 -11.58 -6.62
CA PHE A 34 3.37 -12.51 -6.88
C PHE A 34 4.16 -12.86 -5.61
N LEU A 35 4.17 -11.95 -4.64
CA LEU A 35 5.00 -12.05 -3.44
C LEU A 35 4.18 -12.20 -2.14
N GLY A 36 2.94 -12.65 -2.20
CA GLY A 36 2.19 -12.92 -0.98
C GLY A 36 0.68 -12.70 -1.02
N ILE A 37 0.10 -12.66 0.20
CA ILE A 37 -1.32 -12.41 0.43
C ILE A 37 -1.49 -11.51 1.67
N TRP A 38 -2.39 -10.52 1.58
CA TRP A 38 -2.57 -9.49 2.61
C TRP A 38 -4.03 -9.13 2.80
N ALA A 39 -4.46 -9.04 4.05
CA ALA A 39 -5.67 -8.32 4.42
C ALA A 39 -5.30 -6.87 4.74
N HIS A 40 -6.13 -5.92 4.32
CA HIS A 40 -5.86 -4.50 4.53
C HIS A 40 -7.11 -3.70 4.84
N ASN A 41 -6.91 -2.61 5.55
CA ASN A 41 -7.87 -1.53 5.68
C ASN A 41 -7.19 -0.20 5.35
N GLU A 42 -7.83 0.61 4.51
CA GLU A 42 -7.45 2.01 4.31
C GLU A 42 -8.46 2.92 5.02
N SER A 43 -8.01 3.61 6.05
CA SER A 43 -8.79 4.58 6.81
C SER A 43 -8.47 6.00 6.37
N ARG A 44 -9.49 6.84 6.15
CA ARG A 44 -9.32 8.24 5.78
C ARG A 44 -8.67 9.03 6.91
N LEU A 45 -7.57 9.71 6.63
CA LEU A 45 -6.99 10.73 7.51
C LEU A 45 -7.38 12.15 7.06
N SER A 46 -7.51 12.37 5.76
CA SER A 46 -8.00 13.64 5.17
C SER A 46 -8.62 13.35 3.80
N ASN A 47 -9.12 14.41 3.12
CA ASN A 47 -9.74 14.21 1.79
C ASN A 47 -8.84 13.56 0.75
N LYS A 48 -7.52 13.64 0.91
CA LYS A 48 -6.55 13.08 -0.05
C LYS A 48 -5.59 12.08 0.58
N ILE A 49 -5.65 11.88 1.90
CA ILE A 49 -4.73 10.99 2.62
C ILE A 49 -5.52 9.88 3.27
N ALA A 50 -5.11 8.63 3.00
CA ALA A 50 -5.56 7.45 3.71
C ALA A 50 -4.37 6.77 4.39
N LEU A 51 -4.60 6.19 5.56
CA LEU A 51 -3.67 5.27 6.22
C LEU A 51 -4.07 3.85 5.84
N ARG A 52 -3.21 3.15 5.14
CA ARG A 52 -3.34 1.72 4.93
C ARG A 52 -2.64 0.98 6.05
N SER A 53 -3.40 0.13 6.73
CA SER A 53 -2.91 -0.88 7.66
C SER A 53 -3.08 -2.25 7.02
N GLU A 54 -2.04 -3.07 7.07
CA GLU A 54 -2.01 -4.35 6.38
C GLU A 54 -1.37 -5.41 7.25
N ILE A 55 -1.93 -6.61 7.22
CA ILE A 55 -1.37 -7.83 7.80
C ILE A 55 -1.42 -8.93 6.74
N GLY A 56 -0.37 -9.70 6.63
CA GLY A 56 -0.32 -10.78 5.66
C GLY A 56 0.95 -11.60 5.74
N PHE A 57 1.22 -12.28 4.64
CA PHE A 57 2.42 -13.08 4.45
C PHE A 57 3.11 -12.64 3.17
N ASP A 58 4.40 -12.29 3.30
CA ASP A 58 5.28 -12.08 2.16
C ASP A 58 5.96 -13.39 1.80
N ALA A 59 6.01 -13.70 0.50
CA ALA A 59 6.74 -14.84 -0.03
C ALA A 59 8.20 -14.46 -0.30
N GLY A 60 9.11 -15.31 0.12
CA GLY A 60 10.53 -15.21 -0.17
C GLY A 60 11.06 -16.45 -0.86
N TYR A 61 12.15 -16.27 -1.59
CA TYR A 61 12.90 -17.32 -2.27
C TYR A 61 14.38 -17.16 -2.01
N GLN A 62 15.04 -18.24 -1.61
CA GLN A 62 16.48 -18.32 -1.45
C GLN A 62 17.03 -19.53 -2.19
N SER A 63 18.05 -19.30 -2.97
CA SER A 63 18.84 -20.37 -3.61
C SER A 63 20.31 -19.97 -3.58
N GLY A 64 21.20 -20.94 -3.69
CA GLY A 64 22.62 -20.67 -3.80
C GLY A 64 23.49 -21.79 -3.24
N PHE A 65 24.79 -21.61 -3.32
CA PHE A 65 25.81 -22.63 -2.95
C PHE A 65 25.71 -23.12 -1.49
N PHE A 66 25.12 -22.28 -0.60
CA PHE A 66 24.95 -22.64 0.82
C PHE A 66 23.64 -23.36 1.13
N TYR A 67 22.72 -23.45 0.16
CA TYR A 67 21.44 -24.14 0.32
C TYR A 67 21.42 -25.36 -0.60
N PRO A 68 21.29 -26.60 -0.03
CA PRO A 68 21.28 -27.81 -0.82
C PRO A 68 20.03 -27.93 -1.73
N GLU A 69 18.98 -27.18 -1.44
CA GLU A 69 17.72 -27.13 -2.17
C GLU A 69 17.20 -25.70 -2.26
N ASP A 70 16.33 -25.45 -3.24
CA ASP A 70 15.63 -24.18 -3.36
C ASP A 70 14.66 -23.98 -2.19
N VAL A 71 14.80 -22.87 -1.46
CA VAL A 71 13.99 -22.56 -0.30
C VAL A 71 12.91 -21.54 -0.68
N PHE A 72 11.65 -21.96 -0.56
CA PHE A 72 10.50 -21.07 -0.61
C PHE A 72 9.93 -20.89 0.80
N PHE A 73 9.66 -19.69 1.19
CA PHE A 73 9.09 -19.42 2.50
C PHE A 73 8.04 -18.30 2.48
N LEU A 74 7.17 -18.34 3.47
CA LEU A 74 6.21 -17.29 3.79
C LEU A 74 6.55 -16.73 5.17
N ALA A 75 6.70 -15.44 5.28
CA ALA A 75 6.93 -14.71 6.52
C ALA A 75 5.77 -13.76 6.81
N PRO A 76 5.30 -13.66 8.06
CA PRO A 76 4.29 -12.68 8.41
C PRO A 76 4.83 -11.25 8.23
N VAL A 77 3.97 -10.35 7.80
CA VAL A 77 4.31 -8.95 7.62
C VAL A 77 3.20 -8.05 8.15
N PHE A 78 3.60 -6.98 8.82
CA PHE A 78 2.73 -5.90 9.28
C PHE A 78 3.15 -4.62 8.57
N THR A 79 2.21 -3.96 7.90
CA THR A 79 2.52 -2.74 7.14
C THR A 79 1.62 -1.59 7.58
N LEU A 80 2.24 -0.41 7.75
CA LEU A 80 1.57 0.87 7.84
C LEU A 80 2.06 1.75 6.69
N GLU A 81 1.10 2.29 5.93
CA GLU A 81 1.42 3.03 4.72
C GLU A 81 0.48 4.23 4.55
N PRO A 82 0.86 5.43 5.01
CA PRO A 82 0.17 6.65 4.65
C PRO A 82 0.28 6.88 3.14
N ARG A 83 -0.88 7.02 2.46
CA ARG A 83 -1.04 7.18 1.01
C ARG A 83 -1.63 8.53 0.68
N PHE A 84 -0.96 9.34 -0.10
CA PHE A 84 -1.47 10.58 -0.66
C PHE A 84 -1.98 10.38 -2.08
N TYR A 85 -3.32 10.41 -2.25
CA TYR A 85 -3.99 10.27 -3.53
C TYR A 85 -4.09 11.64 -4.23
N TYR A 86 -3.14 11.96 -5.09
CA TYR A 86 -2.99 13.29 -5.67
C TYR A 86 -3.89 13.58 -6.87
N ASN A 87 -4.49 12.56 -7.50
CA ASN A 87 -5.20 12.73 -8.77
C ASN A 87 -6.73 12.48 -8.69
N LEU A 88 -7.32 12.31 -7.50
CA LEU A 88 -8.76 12.01 -7.37
C LEU A 88 -9.64 13.10 -8.00
N ASN A 89 -9.37 14.38 -7.74
CA ASN A 89 -10.12 15.48 -8.34
C ASN A 89 -10.05 15.45 -9.87
N LYS A 90 -8.86 15.25 -10.46
CA LYS A 90 -8.66 15.15 -11.90
C LYS A 90 -9.37 13.93 -12.50
N ARG A 91 -9.49 12.85 -11.74
CA ARG A 91 -10.23 11.65 -12.19
C ARG A 91 -11.73 11.94 -12.17
N ASN A 92 -12.22 12.49 -11.06
CA ASN A 92 -13.63 12.83 -10.89
C ASN A 92 -14.12 13.83 -11.96
N SER A 93 -13.36 14.89 -12.23
CA SER A 93 -13.70 15.86 -13.30
C SER A 93 -13.74 15.26 -14.70
N LYS A 94 -13.14 14.09 -14.91
CA LYS A 94 -13.16 13.31 -16.16
C LYS A 94 -14.12 12.11 -16.09
N SER A 95 -15.06 12.10 -15.14
CA SER A 95 -16.01 11.01 -14.90
C SER A 95 -15.37 9.62 -14.78
N LYS A 96 -14.12 9.56 -14.29
CA LYS A 96 -13.43 8.30 -14.03
C LYS A 96 -13.72 7.81 -12.62
N VAL A 97 -13.85 6.52 -12.46
CA VAL A 97 -14.09 5.85 -11.17
C VAL A 97 -13.04 6.25 -10.13
N ILE A 98 -13.51 6.69 -8.95
CA ILE A 98 -12.68 7.01 -7.78
C ILE A 98 -13.05 6.19 -6.54
N THR A 99 -14.13 5.37 -6.61
CA THR A 99 -14.56 4.48 -5.52
C THR A 99 -13.43 3.53 -5.12
N ASN A 100 -13.45 3.07 -3.87
CA ASN A 100 -12.43 2.22 -3.27
C ASN A 100 -11.01 2.80 -3.43
N ASN A 101 -10.89 4.14 -3.39
CA ASN A 101 -9.65 4.87 -3.57
C ASN A 101 -8.96 4.60 -4.93
N SER A 102 -9.75 4.42 -6.01
CA SER A 102 -9.23 4.24 -7.36
C SER A 102 -8.52 5.50 -7.85
N GLY A 103 -7.23 5.56 -7.67
CA GLY A 103 -6.38 6.72 -7.95
C GLY A 103 -4.91 6.38 -8.11
N ASN A 104 -4.09 7.40 -8.33
CA ASN A 104 -2.65 7.31 -8.19
C ASN A 104 -2.26 7.89 -6.84
N PHE A 105 -1.26 7.29 -6.22
CA PHE A 105 -0.80 7.72 -4.90
C PHE A 105 0.73 7.73 -4.83
N ILE A 106 1.22 8.53 -3.89
CA ILE A 106 2.56 8.43 -3.34
C ILE A 106 2.42 8.06 -1.88
N SER A 107 3.37 7.32 -1.34
CA SER A 107 3.29 6.79 0.01
C SER A 107 4.67 6.59 0.64
N ILE A 108 4.67 6.32 1.94
CA ILE A 108 5.81 5.75 2.65
C ILE A 108 5.34 4.41 3.20
N LYS A 109 5.77 3.32 2.57
CA LYS A 109 5.48 1.96 3.04
C LYS A 109 6.45 1.61 4.16
N THR A 110 5.92 1.42 5.37
CA THR A 110 6.67 0.94 6.52
C THR A 110 6.22 -0.47 6.84
N SER A 111 7.11 -1.46 6.72
CA SER A 111 6.79 -2.86 6.95
C SER A 111 7.70 -3.45 8.01
N TYR A 112 7.14 -4.24 8.91
CA TYR A 112 7.85 -5.02 9.92
C TYR A 112 7.61 -6.50 9.67
N THR A 113 8.69 -7.26 9.54
CA THR A 113 8.69 -8.72 9.42
C THR A 113 9.28 -9.30 10.69
N PRO A 114 8.50 -9.98 11.54
CA PRO A 114 9.00 -10.64 12.75
C PRO A 114 9.67 -11.97 12.41
N ASP A 115 10.47 -12.48 13.34
CA ASP A 115 11.23 -13.73 13.23
C ASP A 115 10.57 -14.95 13.89
N TRP A 116 9.41 -14.76 14.55
CA TRP A 116 8.75 -15.79 15.36
C TRP A 116 7.97 -16.85 14.55
N LEU A 117 7.72 -16.61 13.26
CA LEU A 117 7.01 -17.55 12.39
C LEU A 117 7.58 -17.51 10.98
N VAL A 118 7.93 -18.68 10.46
CA VAL A 118 8.26 -18.91 9.05
C VAL A 118 7.59 -20.20 8.61
N ILE A 119 6.93 -20.18 7.48
CA ILE A 119 6.37 -21.36 6.82
C ILE A 119 7.23 -21.62 5.60
N ALA A 120 8.02 -22.70 5.59
CA ALA A 120 8.94 -23.01 4.50
C ALA A 120 8.77 -24.44 4.02
N ASN A 121 9.22 -24.71 2.79
CA ASN A 121 9.29 -26.07 2.22
C ASN A 121 10.43 -26.91 2.80
N VAL A 122 11.41 -26.27 3.43
CA VAL A 122 12.57 -26.91 4.08
C VAL A 122 12.49 -26.69 5.59
N LYS A 123 12.93 -27.67 6.38
CA LYS A 123 12.96 -27.58 7.85
C LYS A 123 14.09 -26.67 8.31
N ASP A 124 13.95 -26.16 9.54
CA ASP A 124 14.98 -25.37 10.26
C ASP A 124 15.39 -24.06 9.56
N ILE A 125 14.48 -23.50 8.76
CA ILE A 125 14.64 -22.14 8.23
C ILE A 125 14.24 -21.13 9.28
N SER A 126 15.12 -20.17 9.54
CA SER A 126 14.85 -19.01 10.38
C SER A 126 15.10 -17.74 9.57
N ILE A 127 14.32 -16.71 9.88
CA ILE A 127 14.53 -15.35 9.37
C ILE A 127 14.92 -14.45 10.52
N ILE A 128 15.52 -13.33 10.21
CA ILE A 128 15.84 -12.30 11.20
C ILE A 128 14.79 -11.20 11.08
N SER A 129 14.28 -10.73 12.21
CA SER A 129 13.30 -9.64 12.20
C SER A 129 13.88 -8.38 11.56
N GLU A 130 13.06 -7.71 10.77
CA GLU A 130 13.47 -6.53 10.01
C GLU A 130 12.35 -5.49 9.93
N ILE A 131 12.74 -4.24 9.75
CA ILE A 131 11.82 -3.14 9.45
C ILE A 131 12.29 -2.40 8.20
N SER A 132 11.37 -2.07 7.31
CA SER A 132 11.67 -1.35 6.08
C SER A 132 10.90 -0.03 5.98
N PHE A 133 11.50 0.96 5.30
CA PHE A 133 10.92 2.26 4.99
C PHE A 133 11.12 2.53 3.50
N ILE A 134 10.04 2.52 2.74
CA ILE A 134 10.09 2.56 1.28
C ILE A 134 9.15 3.66 0.76
N PRO A 135 9.66 4.86 0.45
CA PRO A 135 8.94 5.80 -0.40
C PRO A 135 8.51 5.13 -1.69
N SER A 136 7.22 5.23 -2.02
CA SER A 136 6.62 4.46 -3.10
C SER A 136 5.67 5.31 -3.93
N PHE A 137 5.54 4.95 -5.19
CA PHE A 137 4.52 5.42 -6.12
C PHE A 137 3.66 4.24 -6.54
N GLY A 138 2.33 4.45 -6.59
CA GLY A 138 1.43 3.40 -7.01
C GLY A 138 0.18 3.91 -7.71
N ILE A 139 -0.45 2.98 -8.39
CA ILE A 139 -1.76 3.15 -9.01
C ILE A 139 -2.69 2.07 -8.50
N ARG A 140 -3.94 2.45 -8.17
CA ARG A 140 -5.03 1.52 -7.90
C ARG A 140 -6.15 1.76 -8.88
N ARG A 141 -6.76 0.69 -9.40
CA ARG A 141 -7.91 0.73 -10.30
C ARG A 141 -8.90 -0.36 -9.94
N ASN A 142 -10.17 -0.01 -9.99
CA ASN A 142 -11.25 -0.99 -9.84
C ASN A 142 -11.51 -1.75 -11.13
N ILE A 143 -11.89 -3.01 -10.97
CA ILE A 143 -12.44 -3.90 -11.98
C ILE A 143 -13.84 -4.28 -11.48
N GLY A 144 -14.87 -3.65 -12.05
CA GLY A 144 -16.22 -3.77 -11.51
C GLY A 144 -16.37 -3.11 -10.14
N THR A 145 -17.19 -3.67 -9.26
CA THR A 145 -17.56 -3.12 -7.95
C THR A 145 -16.63 -3.56 -6.82
N HIS A 146 -16.17 -4.79 -6.83
CA HIS A 146 -15.45 -5.41 -5.71
C HIS A 146 -13.98 -5.70 -6.00
N PHE A 147 -13.61 -5.92 -7.26
CA PHE A 147 -12.23 -6.22 -7.60
C PHE A 147 -11.42 -4.96 -7.88
N ASN A 148 -10.16 -5.02 -7.55
CA ASN A 148 -9.20 -3.99 -7.90
C ASN A 148 -7.85 -4.60 -8.27
N TYR A 149 -7.06 -3.85 -9.02
CA TYR A 149 -5.64 -4.12 -9.16
C TYR A 149 -4.83 -2.93 -8.67
N GLU A 150 -3.65 -3.22 -8.22
CA GLU A 150 -2.68 -2.24 -7.75
C GLU A 150 -1.31 -2.58 -8.34
N ALA A 151 -0.64 -1.56 -8.88
CA ALA A 151 0.71 -1.66 -9.38
C ALA A 151 1.52 -0.49 -8.83
N GLY A 152 2.77 -0.74 -8.47
CA GLY A 152 3.61 0.32 -7.95
C GLY A 152 5.06 -0.11 -7.80
N PHE A 153 5.88 0.88 -7.49
CA PHE A 153 7.30 0.69 -7.22
C PHE A 153 7.76 1.68 -6.16
N GLY A 154 8.82 1.32 -5.48
CA GLY A 154 9.45 2.15 -4.48
C GLY A 154 10.91 1.77 -4.29
N PHE A 155 11.66 2.64 -3.62
CA PHE A 155 13.04 2.40 -3.26
C PHE A 155 13.32 3.01 -1.90
N GLY A 156 13.99 2.25 -1.03
CA GLY A 156 14.22 2.69 0.34
C GLY A 156 15.28 1.85 1.05
N TYR A 157 15.12 1.73 2.35
CA TYR A 157 16.04 1.00 3.21
C TYR A 157 15.29 0.03 4.10
N LYS A 158 15.94 -1.09 4.41
CA LYS A 158 15.55 -1.96 5.50
C LYS A 158 16.65 -2.04 6.56
N TYR A 159 16.22 -2.21 7.79
CA TYR A 159 17.07 -2.40 8.96
C TYR A 159 16.80 -3.78 9.53
N ILE A 160 17.86 -4.58 9.63
CA ILE A 160 17.84 -5.97 10.06
C ILE A 160 18.37 -6.03 11.50
N PHE A 161 17.57 -6.60 12.41
CA PHE A 161 17.89 -6.71 13.83
C PHE A 161 18.84 -7.89 14.12
N ALA A 162 19.94 -8.00 13.37
CA ALA A 162 20.85 -9.14 13.42
C ALA A 162 21.49 -9.37 14.80
N LYS A 163 21.68 -8.32 15.61
CA LYS A 163 22.14 -8.49 17.00
C LYS A 163 21.20 -9.32 17.85
N ALA A 164 19.88 -9.20 17.65
CA ALA A 164 18.91 -10.00 18.38
C ALA A 164 19.00 -11.50 18.00
N ALA A 165 19.49 -11.80 16.81
CA ALA A 165 19.76 -13.16 16.33
C ALA A 165 21.18 -13.66 16.64
N GLY A 166 21.97 -12.95 17.47
CA GLY A 166 23.29 -13.37 17.92
C GLY A 166 24.47 -12.88 17.07
N TYR A 167 24.25 -12.01 16.10
CA TYR A 167 25.32 -11.42 15.29
C TYR A 167 26.00 -10.24 16.02
N SER A 168 27.18 -9.85 15.57
CA SER A 168 27.97 -8.79 16.21
C SER A 168 27.36 -7.39 16.05
N LYS A 169 26.62 -7.14 14.96
CA LYS A 169 26.00 -5.83 14.63
C LYS A 169 24.69 -6.00 13.88
N ASN A 170 23.83 -4.98 13.99
CA ASN A 170 22.67 -4.87 13.11
C ASN A 170 23.12 -4.40 11.72
N GLU A 171 22.31 -4.67 10.72
CA GLU A 171 22.62 -4.37 9.33
C GLU A 171 21.56 -3.46 8.73
N SER A 172 21.94 -2.71 7.71
CA SER A 172 21.03 -1.90 6.91
C SER A 172 21.39 -2.05 5.45
N GLU A 173 20.36 -2.23 4.62
CA GLU A 173 20.57 -2.36 3.18
C GLU A 173 19.53 -1.60 2.37
N ALA A 174 19.91 -1.20 1.16
CA ALA A 174 19.00 -0.60 0.21
C ALA A 174 18.07 -1.68 -0.34
N ILE A 175 16.77 -1.35 -0.46
CA ILE A 175 15.76 -2.27 -0.97
C ILE A 175 14.88 -1.59 -2.01
N GLY A 176 14.61 -2.31 -3.13
CA GLY A 176 13.57 -1.98 -4.08
C GLY A 176 12.28 -2.74 -3.78
N ASN A 177 11.14 -2.12 -4.03
CA ASN A 177 9.83 -2.75 -3.98
C ASN A 177 9.13 -2.55 -5.32
N ILE A 178 8.74 -3.63 -5.96
CA ILE A 178 7.83 -3.63 -7.11
C ILE A 178 6.66 -4.51 -6.72
N HIS A 179 5.44 -3.99 -6.83
CA HIS A 179 4.27 -4.78 -6.52
C HIS A 179 3.24 -4.75 -7.65
N LEU A 180 2.69 -5.90 -7.92
CA LEU A 180 1.51 -6.14 -8.74
C LEU A 180 0.55 -6.98 -7.90
N ARG A 181 -0.62 -6.43 -7.61
CA ARG A 181 -1.61 -7.06 -6.72
C ARG A 181 -2.99 -7.03 -7.37
N ILE A 182 -3.76 -8.08 -7.11
CA ILE A 182 -5.20 -8.14 -7.38
C ILE A 182 -5.89 -8.32 -6.04
N GLY A 183 -7.02 -7.65 -5.85
CA GLY A 183 -7.72 -7.71 -4.58
C GLY A 183 -9.23 -7.70 -4.72
N TYR A 184 -9.87 -8.10 -3.63
CA TYR A 184 -11.30 -8.03 -3.40
C TYR A 184 -11.57 -7.05 -2.26
N VAL A 185 -12.55 -6.15 -2.45
CA VAL A 185 -13.02 -5.17 -1.48
C VAL A 185 -14.42 -5.55 -1.02
N PHE A 186 -14.64 -5.52 0.28
CA PHE A 186 -15.90 -5.88 0.94
C PHE A 186 -16.89 -4.71 0.99
#